data_46ce97c9b71b04e13475d381146cba10
#
_entry.id   46ce97c9b71b04e13475d381146cba10
#
_cell.length_a   1.000
_cell.length_b   1.000
_cell.length_c   1.000
_cell.angle_alpha   90.00
_cell.angle_beta   90.00
_cell.angle_gamma   90.00
#
_symmetry.space_group_name_H-M   'P 1'
#
loop_
_entity.id
_entity.type
_entity.pdbx_description
1 polymer ?
#
loop_
_entity_poly.entity_id
_entity_poly.type
_entity_poly.pdbx_seq_one_letter_code
_entity_poly.pdbx_strand_id
1 'polypeptide(L)'
;MATSAQTLRRKRRYTEEDLKRLPRDGYKYELVNGRIRQAPTDGRHGEIGAGLAARLWNQVRRWAKVYDSSTGFRMHSGNIRSPDVSVLCRERLEGGKSPEDFINGAPDLAVEIISPSERPAEIYAKLGEYFESGAQEVWLIFPERRQAHRYTPSLQVQVLGEGDVLRTPLLPDFELPLTELFEEIQY
;
A
#
# COMPACT_ATOMS: atom_id res chain seq x y z
N MET A 1 -49.62 -19.92 -15.09
CA MET A 1 -48.34 -20.07 -14.32
C MET A 1 -47.49 -18.84 -14.60
N ALA A 2 -47.43 -17.92 -13.65
CA ALA A 2 -46.67 -16.68 -13.79
C ALA A 2 -45.27 -16.89 -13.20
N THR A 3 -44.25 -16.85 -14.07
CA THR A 3 -42.87 -16.95 -13.67
C THR A 3 -42.44 -15.62 -13.04
N SER A 4 -42.24 -15.62 -11.73
CA SER A 4 -41.74 -14.47 -10.98
C SER A 4 -40.29 -14.22 -11.38
N ALA A 5 -40.03 -13.17 -12.16
CA ALA A 5 -38.69 -12.65 -12.41
C ALA A 5 -38.19 -11.98 -11.10
N GLN A 6 -37.35 -12.67 -10.36
CA GLN A 6 -36.62 -12.08 -9.25
C GLN A 6 -35.71 -10.97 -9.80
N THR A 7 -36.11 -9.71 -9.58
CA THR A 7 -35.29 -8.55 -9.87
C THR A 7 -34.05 -8.59 -8.97
N LEU A 8 -32.92 -9.02 -9.52
CA LEU A 8 -31.62 -8.95 -8.86
C LEU A 8 -31.35 -7.48 -8.51
N ARG A 9 -31.56 -7.10 -7.26
CA ARG A 9 -31.16 -5.79 -6.74
C ARG A 9 -29.66 -5.64 -6.97
N ARG A 10 -29.25 -4.88 -8.00
CA ARG A 10 -27.86 -4.47 -8.20
C ARG A 10 -27.41 -3.77 -6.92
N LYS A 11 -26.44 -4.37 -6.20
CA LYS A 11 -25.80 -3.70 -5.05
C LYS A 11 -25.22 -2.37 -5.57
N ARG A 12 -25.56 -1.25 -4.90
CA ARG A 12 -25.01 0.08 -5.19
C ARG A 12 -23.48 -0.02 -5.28
N ARG A 13 -22.89 0.53 -6.33
CA ARG A 13 -21.47 0.74 -6.42
C ARG A 13 -21.14 2.09 -5.76
N TYR A 14 -20.12 2.09 -4.93
CA TYR A 14 -19.58 3.29 -4.32
C TYR A 14 -18.65 4.00 -5.30
N THR A 15 -18.55 5.31 -5.16
CA THR A 15 -17.66 6.19 -5.93
C THR A 15 -16.57 6.79 -5.04
N GLU A 16 -15.66 7.53 -5.67
CA GLU A 16 -14.64 8.29 -4.96
C GLU A 16 -15.27 9.33 -4.03
N GLU A 17 -16.35 10.02 -4.45
CA GLU A 17 -17.08 10.96 -3.63
C GLU A 17 -17.73 10.30 -2.41
N ASP A 18 -18.20 9.07 -2.55
CA ASP A 18 -18.69 8.30 -1.41
C ASP A 18 -17.55 8.01 -0.42
N LEU A 19 -16.35 7.66 -0.92
CA LEU A 19 -15.16 7.44 -0.09
C LEU A 19 -14.74 8.71 0.67
N LYS A 20 -14.71 9.86 -0.01
CA LYS A 20 -14.38 11.17 0.60
C LYS A 20 -15.34 11.62 1.69
N ARG A 21 -16.57 11.11 1.69
CA ARG A 21 -17.60 11.42 2.71
C ARG A 21 -17.56 10.53 3.93
N LEU A 22 -16.69 9.51 3.93
CA LEU A 22 -16.56 8.64 5.10
C LEU A 22 -16.02 9.41 6.31
N PRO A 23 -16.38 8.97 7.52
CA PRO A 23 -15.90 9.60 8.73
C PRO A 23 -14.37 9.47 8.83
N ARG A 24 -13.72 10.48 9.42
CA ARG A 24 -12.30 10.42 9.80
C ARG A 24 -12.18 9.81 11.20
N ASP A 25 -12.46 8.53 11.29
CA ASP A 25 -12.58 7.76 12.53
C ASP A 25 -11.32 6.92 12.85
N GLY A 26 -10.22 7.17 12.10
CA GLY A 26 -8.95 6.48 12.29
C GLY A 26 -8.82 5.18 11.50
N TYR A 27 -9.88 4.76 10.79
CA TYR A 27 -9.79 3.59 9.92
C TYR A 27 -9.23 3.95 8.54
N LYS A 28 -8.47 3.01 7.97
CA LYS A 28 -8.05 3.03 6.58
C LYS A 28 -9.21 2.56 5.69
N TYR A 29 -9.57 3.37 4.72
CA TYR A 29 -10.61 3.05 3.74
C TYR A 29 -10.03 3.04 2.33
N GLU A 30 -10.40 2.02 1.57
CA GLU A 30 -10.08 1.87 0.15
C GLU A 30 -11.35 1.73 -0.68
N LEU A 31 -11.33 2.19 -1.93
CA LEU A 31 -12.37 1.92 -2.91
C LEU A 31 -11.87 0.88 -3.90
N VAL A 32 -12.47 -0.31 -3.89
CA VAL A 32 -12.03 -1.43 -4.72
C VAL A 32 -13.21 -2.01 -5.49
N ASN A 33 -13.20 -1.90 -6.82
CA ASN A 33 -14.27 -2.40 -7.69
C ASN A 33 -15.67 -1.90 -7.30
N GLY A 34 -15.77 -0.61 -6.88
CA GLY A 34 -16.99 0.02 -6.42
C GLY A 34 -17.48 -0.47 -5.04
N ARG A 35 -16.58 -0.99 -4.22
CA ARG A 35 -16.83 -1.37 -2.82
C ARG A 35 -15.85 -0.65 -1.92
N ILE A 36 -16.37 -0.10 -0.83
CA ILE A 36 -15.53 0.43 0.24
C ILE A 36 -15.05 -0.75 1.07
N ARG A 37 -13.75 -0.82 1.26
CA ARG A 37 -13.07 -1.75 2.16
C ARG A 37 -12.50 -0.97 3.32
N GLN A 38 -12.67 -1.48 4.51
CA GLN A 38 -12.09 -0.97 5.75
C GLN A 38 -11.08 -2.01 6.23
N ALA A 39 -9.90 -1.56 6.55
CA ALA A 39 -8.86 -2.41 7.15
C ALA A 39 -8.56 -1.88 8.55
N PRO A 40 -8.95 -2.58 9.61
CA PRO A 40 -8.40 -2.32 10.93
C PRO A 40 -6.93 -2.73 10.93
N THR A 41 -6.07 -1.90 11.53
CA THR A 41 -4.67 -2.23 11.76
C THR A 41 -4.49 -2.50 13.25
N ASP A 42 -3.75 -3.56 13.60
CA ASP A 42 -3.32 -3.81 14.97
C ASP A 42 -2.05 -3.00 15.32
N GLY A 43 -1.66 -3.03 16.60
CA GLY A 43 -0.52 -2.26 17.08
C GLY A 43 0.80 -2.64 16.40
N ARG A 44 1.00 -3.94 16.15
CA ARG A 44 2.21 -4.46 15.48
C ARG A 44 2.33 -3.96 14.04
N HIS A 45 1.21 -3.98 13.30
CA HIS A 45 1.16 -3.44 11.94
C HIS A 45 1.51 -1.94 11.95
N GLY A 46 0.93 -1.17 12.88
CA GLY A 46 1.21 0.25 13.03
C GLY A 46 2.66 0.55 13.38
N GLU A 47 3.28 -0.24 14.27
CA GLU A 47 4.67 -0.11 14.69
C GLU A 47 5.64 -0.33 13.52
N ILE A 48 5.47 -1.42 12.76
CA ILE A 48 6.28 -1.70 11.55
C ILE A 48 6.11 -0.58 10.53
N GLY A 49 4.88 -0.13 10.28
CA GLY A 49 4.59 0.94 9.34
C GLY A 49 5.27 2.26 9.74
N ALA A 50 5.20 2.63 11.00
CA ALA A 50 5.84 3.83 11.53
C ALA A 50 7.37 3.75 11.44
N GLY A 51 7.97 2.63 11.82
CA GLY A 51 9.41 2.39 11.73
C GLY A 51 9.92 2.48 10.29
N LEU A 52 9.23 1.82 9.35
CA LEU A 52 9.53 1.89 7.91
C LEU A 52 9.39 3.32 7.36
N ALA A 53 8.29 4.01 7.67
CA ALA A 53 8.06 5.37 7.20
C ALA A 53 9.16 6.33 7.70
N ALA A 54 9.58 6.22 8.94
CA ALA A 54 10.65 7.03 9.51
C ALA A 54 12.00 6.79 8.81
N ARG A 55 12.36 5.52 8.57
CA ARG A 55 13.62 5.15 7.89
C ARG A 55 13.62 5.65 6.45
N LEU A 56 12.54 5.40 5.71
CA LEU A 56 12.39 5.89 4.34
C LEU A 56 12.41 7.41 4.28
N TRP A 57 11.68 8.11 5.17
CA TRP A 57 11.66 9.57 5.21
C TRP A 57 13.06 10.17 5.44
N ASN A 58 13.83 9.61 6.37
CA ASN A 58 15.20 10.06 6.63
C ASN A 58 16.08 9.97 5.38
N GLN A 59 15.91 8.91 4.61
CA GLN A 59 16.70 8.65 3.41
C GLN A 59 16.30 9.53 2.22
N VAL A 60 14.99 9.64 1.94
CA VAL A 60 14.52 10.18 0.66
C VAL A 60 13.94 11.59 0.72
N ARG A 61 13.73 12.19 1.89
CA ARG A 61 13.01 13.48 2.09
C ARG A 61 13.53 14.66 1.25
N ARG A 62 14.74 14.58 0.73
CA ARG A 62 15.32 15.65 -0.11
C ARG A 62 14.75 15.61 -1.52
N TRP A 63 14.43 14.44 -2.07
CA TRP A 63 14.03 14.25 -3.46
C TRP A 63 12.69 13.52 -3.63
N ALA A 64 12.17 12.89 -2.59
CA ALA A 64 10.89 12.21 -2.62
C ALA A 64 10.02 12.58 -1.41
N LYS A 65 8.76 12.16 -1.46
CA LYS A 65 7.81 12.22 -0.35
C LYS A 65 7.56 10.81 0.16
N VAL A 66 7.38 10.69 1.46
CA VAL A 66 6.93 9.46 2.12
C VAL A 66 5.54 9.71 2.67
N TYR A 67 4.64 8.77 2.45
CA TYR A 67 3.27 8.83 2.93
C TYR A 67 2.95 7.57 3.74
N ASP A 68 2.07 7.75 4.70
CA ASP A 68 1.51 6.69 5.52
C ASP A 68 0.21 6.13 4.90
N SER A 69 -0.42 5.22 5.59
CA SER A 69 -1.64 4.54 5.18
C SER A 69 -2.89 5.43 5.08
N SER A 70 -2.81 6.71 5.47
CA SER A 70 -3.92 7.66 5.33
C SER A 70 -4.00 8.29 3.93
N THR A 71 -2.97 8.08 3.10
CA THR A 71 -2.87 8.68 1.77
C THR A 71 -3.41 7.77 0.69
N GLY A 72 -4.43 8.24 -0.02
CA GLY A 72 -5.04 7.50 -1.14
C GLY A 72 -4.36 7.80 -2.47
N PHE A 73 -4.18 6.74 -3.26
CA PHE A 73 -3.66 6.76 -4.62
C PHE A 73 -4.73 6.28 -5.59
N ARG A 74 -5.01 7.07 -6.63
CA ARG A 74 -6.01 6.75 -7.66
C ARG A 74 -5.36 5.89 -8.74
N MET A 75 -5.69 4.59 -8.71
CA MET A 75 -5.19 3.61 -9.68
C MET A 75 -5.81 3.81 -11.07
N HIS A 76 -5.14 3.33 -12.11
CA HIS A 76 -5.67 3.37 -13.49
C HIS A 76 -7.01 2.63 -13.64
N SER A 77 -7.27 1.64 -12.81
CA SER A 77 -8.56 0.93 -12.73
C SER A 77 -9.72 1.78 -12.19
N GLY A 78 -9.43 2.98 -11.64
CA GLY A 78 -10.38 3.81 -10.89
C GLY A 78 -10.55 3.40 -9.42
N ASN A 79 -9.81 2.41 -8.96
CA ASN A 79 -9.74 2.09 -7.53
C ASN A 79 -8.92 3.14 -6.78
N ILE A 80 -9.21 3.32 -5.49
CA ILE A 80 -8.38 4.11 -4.57
C ILE A 80 -7.72 3.14 -3.61
N ARG A 81 -6.39 3.07 -3.67
CA ARG A 81 -5.56 2.27 -2.78
C ARG A 81 -4.79 3.16 -1.82
N SER A 82 -4.54 2.64 -0.64
CA SER A 82 -3.74 3.32 0.39
C SER A 82 -2.69 2.34 0.90
N PRO A 83 -1.46 2.32 0.33
CA PRO A 83 -0.37 1.50 0.85
C PRO A 83 -0.06 1.82 2.30
N ASP A 84 0.44 0.87 3.07
CA ASP A 84 0.77 1.11 4.47
C ASP A 84 1.91 2.12 4.62
N VAL A 85 2.91 2.04 3.73
CA VAL A 85 3.92 3.09 3.54
C VAL A 85 4.15 3.26 2.04
N SER A 86 4.42 4.48 1.59
CA SER A 86 4.74 4.70 0.19
C SER A 86 5.78 5.80 -0.02
N VAL A 87 6.52 5.71 -1.13
CA VAL A 87 7.47 6.73 -1.57
C VAL A 87 7.08 7.20 -2.95
N LEU A 88 7.07 8.50 -3.15
CA LEU A 88 6.79 9.14 -4.44
C LEU A 88 7.81 10.24 -4.73
N CYS A 89 8.48 10.15 -5.89
CA CYS A 89 9.42 11.17 -6.34
C CYS A 89 8.71 12.53 -6.49
N ARG A 90 9.36 13.60 -6.02
CA ARG A 90 8.81 14.98 -6.07
C ARG A 90 8.50 15.43 -7.48
N GLU A 91 9.26 14.96 -8.45
CA GLU A 91 9.09 15.27 -9.88
C GLU A 91 7.75 14.81 -10.45
N ARG A 92 7.14 13.79 -9.83
CA ARG A 92 5.79 13.31 -10.19
C ARG A 92 4.65 14.13 -9.58
N LEU A 93 4.99 15.09 -8.74
CA LEU A 93 4.04 15.98 -8.08
C LEU A 93 4.09 17.36 -8.71
N GLU A 94 2.95 17.99 -8.96
CA GLU A 94 2.87 19.35 -9.45
C GLU A 94 3.55 20.31 -8.48
N GLY A 95 4.59 21.00 -8.97
CA GLY A 95 5.42 21.89 -8.15
C GLY A 95 6.12 21.18 -6.99
N GLY A 96 6.26 19.83 -7.02
CA GLY A 96 6.88 19.05 -5.96
C GLY A 96 6.08 19.00 -4.65
N LYS A 97 4.80 19.37 -4.68
CA LYS A 97 3.91 19.46 -3.52
C LYS A 97 2.89 18.35 -3.51
N SER A 98 2.59 17.82 -2.31
CA SER A 98 1.49 16.88 -2.13
C SER A 98 0.16 17.58 -2.43
N PRO A 99 -0.74 16.97 -3.23
CA PRO A 99 -2.07 17.51 -3.46
C PRO A 99 -2.94 17.39 -2.20
N GLU A 100 -4.01 18.18 -2.14
CA GLU A 100 -5.04 18.07 -1.08
C GLU A 100 -6.01 16.91 -1.34
N ASP A 101 -5.96 16.33 -2.54
CA ASP A 101 -6.79 15.20 -2.98
C ASP A 101 -5.95 13.92 -3.14
N PHE A 102 -6.60 12.83 -3.55
CA PHE A 102 -5.92 11.58 -3.88
C PHE A 102 -4.87 11.79 -4.99
N ILE A 103 -3.75 11.10 -4.85
CA ILE A 103 -2.64 11.18 -5.79
C ILE A 103 -2.95 10.29 -7.01
N ASN A 104 -2.73 10.79 -8.23
CA ASN A 104 -2.96 10.04 -9.45
C ASN A 104 -1.83 9.03 -9.72
N GLY A 105 -2.20 7.81 -10.07
CA GLY A 105 -1.28 6.68 -10.30
C GLY A 105 -0.79 6.06 -8.98
N ALA A 106 -0.01 4.99 -9.09
CA ALA A 106 0.63 4.37 -7.94
C ALA A 106 1.86 5.17 -7.48
N PRO A 107 2.31 5.05 -6.21
CA PRO A 107 3.61 5.56 -5.78
C PRO A 107 4.75 4.83 -6.51
N ASP A 108 5.96 5.37 -6.47
CA ASP A 108 7.15 4.69 -7.02
C ASP A 108 7.46 3.43 -6.23
N LEU A 109 7.33 3.49 -4.91
CA LEU A 109 7.40 2.36 -4.01
C LEU A 109 6.10 2.27 -3.21
N ALA A 110 5.40 1.14 -3.30
CA ALA A 110 4.33 0.77 -2.40
C ALA A 110 4.81 -0.30 -1.41
N VAL A 111 4.51 -0.14 -0.13
CA VAL A 111 4.79 -1.14 0.90
C VAL A 111 3.48 -1.56 1.55
N GLU A 112 3.27 -2.86 1.61
CA GLU A 112 2.13 -3.49 2.28
C GLU A 112 2.63 -4.40 3.40
N ILE A 113 2.08 -4.24 4.58
CA ILE A 113 2.35 -5.09 5.74
C ILE A 113 1.23 -6.12 5.80
N ILE A 114 1.55 -7.36 5.52
CA ILE A 114 0.56 -8.40 5.27
C ILE A 114 0.06 -9.00 6.57
N SER A 115 -1.26 -8.92 6.76
CA SER A 115 -1.95 -9.61 7.86
C SER A 115 -2.14 -11.10 7.55
N PRO A 116 -2.08 -12.00 8.54
CA PRO A 116 -2.35 -13.43 8.35
C PRO A 116 -3.75 -13.73 7.77
N SER A 117 -4.69 -12.82 7.92
CA SER A 117 -6.06 -12.96 7.40
C SER A 117 -6.20 -12.57 5.93
N GLU A 118 -5.20 -11.95 5.32
CA GLU A 118 -5.26 -11.54 3.92
C GLU A 118 -5.16 -12.74 2.97
N ARG A 119 -6.00 -12.70 1.94
CA ARG A 119 -6.05 -13.79 0.95
C ARG A 119 -4.97 -13.58 -0.12
N PRO A 120 -4.22 -14.63 -0.49
CA PRO A 120 -3.19 -14.52 -1.53
C PRO A 120 -3.70 -13.89 -2.83
N ALA A 121 -4.91 -14.24 -3.29
CA ALA A 121 -5.49 -13.68 -4.50
C ALA A 121 -5.72 -12.15 -4.40
N GLU A 122 -6.04 -11.63 -3.22
CA GLU A 122 -6.20 -10.19 -3.00
C GLU A 122 -4.86 -9.46 -2.97
N ILE A 123 -3.83 -10.08 -2.38
CA ILE A 123 -2.45 -9.57 -2.36
C ILE A 123 -1.93 -9.47 -3.80
N TYR A 124 -2.06 -10.54 -4.61
CA TYR A 124 -1.60 -10.52 -6.00
C TYR A 124 -2.39 -9.55 -6.89
N ALA A 125 -3.70 -9.41 -6.66
CA ALA A 125 -4.50 -8.43 -7.39
C ALA A 125 -4.06 -6.99 -7.05
N LYS A 126 -3.75 -6.70 -5.78
CA LYS A 126 -3.22 -5.40 -5.35
C LYS A 126 -1.84 -5.12 -5.96
N LEU A 127 -0.96 -6.13 -5.96
CA LEU A 127 0.38 -6.05 -6.57
C LEU A 127 0.30 -5.69 -8.06
N GLY A 128 -0.53 -6.42 -8.82
CA GLY A 128 -0.75 -6.15 -10.26
C GLY A 128 -1.27 -4.73 -10.50
N GLU A 129 -2.22 -4.29 -9.70
CA GLU A 129 -2.82 -2.97 -9.80
C GLU A 129 -1.81 -1.82 -9.55
N TYR A 130 -0.89 -2.00 -8.58
CA TYR A 130 0.19 -1.04 -8.36
C TYR A 130 1.12 -0.93 -9.57
N PHE A 131 1.55 -2.06 -10.15
CA PHE A 131 2.42 -2.03 -11.33
C PHE A 131 1.73 -1.49 -12.56
N GLU A 132 0.49 -1.87 -12.82
CA GLU A 132 -0.32 -1.32 -13.92
C GLU A 132 -0.53 0.19 -13.78
N SER A 133 -0.48 0.71 -12.56
CA SER A 133 -0.64 2.13 -12.25
C SER A 133 0.68 2.90 -12.09
N GLY A 134 1.84 2.27 -12.38
CA GLY A 134 3.13 2.92 -12.50
C GLY A 134 4.07 2.78 -11.31
N ALA A 135 3.82 1.85 -10.38
CA ALA A 135 4.78 1.53 -9.34
C ALA A 135 6.07 0.93 -9.95
N GLN A 136 7.21 1.29 -9.40
CA GLN A 136 8.52 0.75 -9.79
C GLN A 136 8.90 -0.46 -8.93
N GLU A 137 8.51 -0.44 -7.65
CA GLU A 137 8.66 -1.57 -6.75
C GLU A 137 7.44 -1.69 -5.82
N VAL A 138 7.18 -2.92 -5.39
CA VAL A 138 6.24 -3.21 -4.31
C VAL A 138 6.94 -4.13 -3.31
N TRP A 139 6.90 -3.73 -2.03
CA TRP A 139 7.40 -4.56 -0.95
C TRP A 139 6.22 -5.14 -0.17
N LEU A 140 6.23 -6.45 0.04
CA LEU A 140 5.31 -7.14 0.92
C LEU A 140 6.07 -7.57 2.16
N ILE A 141 5.70 -7.02 3.30
CA ILE A 141 6.30 -7.35 4.59
C ILE A 141 5.41 -8.38 5.28
N PHE A 142 5.98 -9.51 5.68
CA PHE A 142 5.30 -10.62 6.35
C PHE A 142 5.79 -10.73 7.80
N PRO A 143 5.19 -10.03 8.77
CA PRO A 143 5.67 -9.99 10.15
C PRO A 143 5.74 -11.38 10.79
N GLU A 144 4.70 -12.21 10.58
CA GLU A 144 4.63 -13.56 11.15
C GLU A 144 5.73 -14.50 10.65
N ARG A 145 6.23 -14.25 9.42
CA ARG A 145 7.28 -15.06 8.80
C ARG A 145 8.66 -14.44 8.95
N ARG A 146 8.71 -13.20 9.46
CA ARG A 146 9.92 -12.36 9.53
C ARG A 146 10.61 -12.27 8.17
N GLN A 147 9.83 -11.99 7.12
CA GLN A 147 10.25 -11.94 5.73
C GLN A 147 9.79 -10.66 5.05
N ALA A 148 10.58 -10.21 4.07
CA ALA A 148 10.20 -9.17 3.13
C ALA A 148 10.34 -9.71 1.70
N HIS A 149 9.34 -9.46 0.87
CA HIS A 149 9.37 -9.80 -0.54
C HIS A 149 9.40 -8.52 -1.36
N ARG A 150 10.45 -8.30 -2.14
CA ARG A 150 10.60 -7.16 -3.05
C ARG A 150 10.22 -7.59 -4.46
N TYR A 151 9.19 -6.99 -5.01
CA TYR A 151 8.70 -7.24 -6.37
C TYR A 151 9.08 -6.10 -7.30
N THR A 152 9.36 -6.44 -8.57
CA THR A 152 9.56 -5.49 -9.67
C THR A 152 8.41 -5.61 -10.69
N PRO A 153 8.25 -4.66 -11.64
CA PRO A 153 7.19 -4.70 -12.66
C PRO A 153 7.17 -5.98 -13.51
N SER A 154 8.31 -6.64 -13.68
CA SER A 154 8.42 -7.94 -14.37
C SER A 154 7.94 -9.12 -13.51
N LEU A 155 7.35 -8.83 -12.34
CA LEU A 155 6.93 -9.80 -11.33
C LEU A 155 8.08 -10.71 -10.82
N GLN A 156 9.32 -10.29 -11.01
CA GLN A 156 10.44 -10.92 -10.33
C GLN A 156 10.35 -10.59 -8.84
N VAL A 157 10.61 -11.60 -8.02
CA VAL A 157 10.57 -11.47 -6.56
C VAL A 157 11.91 -11.81 -5.96
N GLN A 158 12.40 -10.96 -5.07
CA GLN A 158 13.46 -11.27 -4.14
C GLN A 158 12.83 -11.52 -2.77
N VAL A 159 13.01 -12.72 -2.25
CA VAL A 159 12.56 -13.11 -0.92
C VAL A 159 13.72 -12.95 0.05
N LEU A 160 13.51 -12.18 1.11
CA LEU A 160 14.49 -11.85 2.12
C LEU A 160 13.99 -12.35 3.48
N GLY A 161 14.84 -13.06 4.21
CA GLY A 161 14.58 -13.48 5.59
C GLY A 161 15.12 -12.49 6.61
N GLU A 162 14.88 -12.75 7.88
CA GLU A 162 15.26 -11.89 8.99
C GLU A 162 16.75 -11.50 9.01
N GLY A 163 17.66 -12.43 8.66
CA GLY A 163 19.10 -12.19 8.64
C GLY A 163 19.59 -11.38 7.43
N ASP A 164 18.70 -11.04 6.50
CA ASP A 164 19.06 -10.33 5.28
C ASP A 164 18.95 -8.81 5.44
N VAL A 165 19.53 -8.08 4.50
CA VAL A 165 19.42 -6.63 4.38
C VAL A 165 18.64 -6.28 3.14
N LEU A 166 17.49 -5.59 3.30
CA LEU A 166 16.71 -5.09 2.18
C LEU A 166 17.40 -3.88 1.56
N ARG A 167 17.74 -4.02 0.29
CA ARG A 167 18.32 -2.98 -0.57
C ARG A 167 17.54 -2.89 -1.87
N THR A 168 17.57 -1.72 -2.49
CA THR A 168 16.93 -1.51 -3.78
C THR A 168 17.65 -0.46 -4.62
N PRO A 169 17.78 -0.66 -5.94
CA PRO A 169 18.26 0.37 -6.85
C PRO A 169 17.38 1.62 -6.89
N LEU A 170 16.09 1.48 -6.54
CA LEU A 170 15.14 2.60 -6.50
C LEU A 170 15.53 3.64 -5.45
N LEU A 171 16.14 3.22 -4.35
CA LEU A 171 16.55 4.07 -3.24
C LEU A 171 18.06 3.88 -3.01
N PRO A 172 18.92 4.64 -3.73
CA PRO A 172 20.36 4.54 -3.56
C PRO A 172 20.77 4.73 -2.10
N ASP A 173 21.72 3.93 -1.64
CA ASP A 173 22.26 3.93 -0.28
C ASP A 173 21.25 3.55 0.82
N PHE A 174 20.04 3.10 0.45
CA PHE A 174 19.10 2.57 1.41
C PHE A 174 19.46 1.14 1.79
N GLU A 175 19.60 0.95 3.08
CA GLU A 175 19.82 -0.36 3.69
C GLU A 175 18.87 -0.51 4.89
N LEU A 176 18.16 -1.62 4.91
CA LEU A 176 17.31 -2.01 6.03
C LEU A 176 17.64 -3.45 6.44
N PRO A 177 18.43 -3.64 7.50
CA PRO A 177 18.57 -4.95 8.12
C PRO A 177 17.20 -5.40 8.61
N LEU A 178 16.74 -6.56 8.15
CA LEU A 178 15.40 -7.04 8.52
C LEU A 178 15.32 -7.48 9.98
N THR A 179 16.45 -7.81 10.62
CA THR A 179 16.54 -7.96 12.08
C THR A 179 16.00 -6.72 12.78
N GLU A 180 16.46 -5.53 12.41
CA GLU A 180 16.03 -4.27 13.05
C GLU A 180 14.53 -3.99 12.84
N LEU A 181 13.97 -4.41 11.69
CA LEU A 181 12.54 -4.25 11.41
C LEU A 181 11.68 -5.19 12.28
N PHE A 182 12.19 -6.40 12.56
CA PHE A 182 11.43 -7.43 13.24
C PHE A 182 11.78 -7.57 14.73
N GLU A 183 12.94 -7.07 15.18
CA GLU A 183 13.33 -7.03 16.62
C GLU A 183 12.50 -6.04 17.44
N GLU A 184 12.08 -4.94 16.83
CA GLU A 184 11.16 -3.98 17.44
C GLU A 184 9.80 -4.61 17.83
N ILE A 185 9.61 -5.91 17.53
CA ILE A 185 8.38 -6.68 17.72
C ILE A 185 8.54 -7.76 18.81
N GLN A 186 9.63 -7.76 19.56
CA GLN A 186 9.76 -8.69 20.69
C GLN A 186 8.94 -8.19 21.88
N TYR A 187 7.82 -8.89 22.15
CA TYR A 187 7.00 -8.75 23.34
C TYR A 187 7.40 -9.76 24.40
#